data_7ea676762a08679e42708bfac8575ada
#
_entry.id   7ea676762a08679e42708bfac8575ada
#
_cell.length_a   1.000
_cell.length_b   1.000
_cell.length_c   1.000
_cell.angle_alpha   90.00
_cell.angle_beta   90.00
_cell.angle_gamma   90.00
#
_symmetry.space_group_name_H-M   'P 1'
#
loop_
_entity.id
_entity.type
_entity.pdbx_description
1 polymer ?
#
loop_
_entity_poly.entity_id
_entity_poly.type
_entity_poly.pdbx_seq_one_letter_code
_entity_poly.pdbx_strand_id
1 'polypeptide(L)'
;MLKIKLVGKKYCTKLSVFDFDGTLFKSPDKPDGYKGNWWIEEKSLNPPAVPKKPDDSFWNMDVVSAALEELKDPKKCVILMTGRVNNVFHERIIELVKQKNLNFKHIWCNDFGRSAGEFKIEKIRMLLRDNPSIKEIEMWEDEADKVELYTEEFSKNYKFKINKIEGREK
;
A
#
# COMPACT_ATOMS: atom_id res chain seq x y z
N MET A 1 4.58 -14.02 26.95
CA MET A 1 4.23 -13.16 25.82
C MET A 1 4.46 -11.72 26.23
N LEU A 2 5.53 -11.12 25.76
CA LEU A 2 5.84 -9.73 26.05
C LEU A 2 4.84 -8.83 25.33
N LYS A 3 3.86 -8.32 26.06
CA LYS A 3 3.10 -7.16 25.61
C LYS A 3 4.07 -5.98 25.61
N ILE A 4 4.55 -5.58 24.46
CA ILE A 4 5.28 -4.32 24.33
C ILE A 4 4.25 -3.22 24.61
N LYS A 5 4.15 -2.79 25.84
CA LYS A 5 3.49 -1.55 26.21
C LYS A 5 4.33 -0.43 25.64
N LEU A 6 3.97 0.05 24.44
CA LEU A 6 4.56 1.25 23.91
C LEU A 6 4.02 2.42 24.74
N VAL A 7 4.81 2.79 25.72
CA VAL A 7 4.59 3.98 26.53
C VAL A 7 4.50 5.17 25.60
N GLY A 8 3.36 5.89 25.60
CA GLY A 8 3.14 7.11 24.83
C GLY A 8 2.45 6.97 23.49
N LYS A 9 1.99 5.78 23.08
CA LYS A 9 1.20 5.65 21.85
C LYS A 9 -0.24 6.06 22.08
N LYS A 10 -0.63 7.12 21.40
CA LYS A 10 -2.05 7.41 21.16
C LYS A 10 -2.63 6.24 20.39
N TYR A 11 -3.74 5.69 20.85
CA TYR A 11 -4.44 4.59 20.18
C TYR A 11 -4.94 5.08 18.82
N CYS A 12 -4.63 4.33 17.76
CA CYS A 12 -5.20 4.60 16.44
C CYS A 12 -6.70 4.29 16.45
N THR A 13 -7.47 5.20 15.88
CA THR A 13 -8.92 5.02 15.71
C THR A 13 -9.30 4.73 14.26
N LYS A 14 -8.39 5.00 13.33
CA LYS A 14 -8.56 4.78 11.88
C LYS A 14 -7.34 4.08 11.30
N LEU A 15 -7.59 3.12 10.41
CA LEU A 15 -6.60 2.50 9.56
C LEU A 15 -6.73 3.06 8.13
N SER A 16 -5.64 3.61 7.60
CA SER A 16 -5.56 4.12 6.23
C SER A 16 -4.56 3.26 5.45
N VAL A 17 -5.01 2.60 4.39
CA VAL A 17 -4.23 1.63 3.62
C VAL A 17 -4.07 2.11 2.18
N PHE A 18 -2.83 2.31 1.77
CA PHE A 18 -2.47 2.72 0.41
C PHE A 18 -1.87 1.54 -0.36
N ASP A 19 -2.40 1.28 -1.54
CA ASP A 19 -1.76 0.42 -2.53
C ASP A 19 -0.64 1.18 -3.25
N PHE A 20 0.31 0.47 -3.85
CA PHE A 20 1.47 1.06 -4.50
C PHE A 20 1.30 1.19 -6.02
N ASP A 21 1.36 0.07 -6.75
CA ASP A 21 1.31 0.08 -8.21
C ASP A 21 -0.04 0.55 -8.75
N GLY A 22 -0.04 1.56 -9.61
CA GLY A 22 -1.25 2.14 -10.21
C GLY A 22 -2.06 3.00 -9.25
N THR A 23 -1.72 3.05 -7.98
CA THR A 23 -2.40 3.86 -6.95
C THR A 23 -1.53 5.03 -6.53
N LEU A 24 -0.47 4.78 -5.80
CA LEU A 24 0.48 5.79 -5.35
C LEU A 24 1.53 6.10 -6.43
N PHE A 25 2.00 5.07 -7.10
CA PHE A 25 3.10 5.10 -8.06
C PHE A 25 2.64 4.58 -9.43
N LYS A 26 2.96 5.34 -10.47
CA LYS A 26 2.63 4.97 -11.86
C LYS A 26 3.69 4.02 -12.41
N SER A 27 3.70 2.80 -11.90
CA SER A 27 4.66 1.79 -12.32
C SER A 27 4.55 1.49 -13.81
N PRO A 28 5.67 1.42 -14.54
CA PRO A 28 5.64 1.08 -15.96
C PRO A 28 5.05 -0.30 -16.22
N ASP A 29 4.25 -0.40 -17.26
CA ASP A 29 3.73 -1.69 -17.73
C ASP A 29 4.84 -2.54 -18.33
N LYS A 30 4.56 -3.82 -18.44
CA LYS A 30 5.44 -4.77 -19.11
C LYS A 30 5.71 -4.30 -20.54
N PRO A 31 7.00 -4.17 -20.95
CA PRO A 31 7.33 -3.79 -22.33
C PRO A 31 6.77 -4.79 -23.34
N ASP A 32 6.37 -4.27 -24.52
CA ASP A 32 5.90 -5.09 -25.61
C ASP A 32 6.95 -6.15 -25.99
N GLY A 33 6.49 -7.39 -26.18
CA GLY A 33 7.37 -8.51 -26.51
C GLY A 33 8.22 -9.06 -25.38
N TYR A 34 8.07 -8.51 -24.17
CA TYR A 34 8.80 -9.01 -23.00
C TYR A 34 8.30 -10.40 -22.59
N LYS A 35 9.22 -11.38 -22.48
CA LYS A 35 8.88 -12.80 -22.23
C LYS A 35 8.97 -13.23 -20.77
N GLY A 36 9.55 -12.40 -19.89
CA GLY A 36 9.69 -12.70 -18.47
C GLY A 36 8.44 -12.33 -17.66
N ASN A 37 8.52 -12.55 -16.36
CA ASN A 37 7.49 -12.12 -15.43
C ASN A 37 7.87 -10.73 -14.87
N TRP A 38 7.49 -9.69 -15.59
CA TRP A 38 7.83 -8.31 -15.30
C TRP A 38 7.60 -7.89 -13.84
N TRP A 39 6.47 -8.29 -13.29
CA TRP A 39 6.02 -7.83 -11.98
C TRP A 39 6.77 -8.43 -10.79
N ILE A 40 7.52 -9.51 -11.00
CA ILE A 40 8.37 -10.11 -9.96
C ILE A 40 9.86 -9.85 -10.19
N GLU A 41 10.22 -9.20 -11.27
CA GLU A 41 11.61 -8.90 -11.59
C GLU A 41 12.01 -7.51 -11.13
N GLU A 42 13.16 -7.42 -10.48
CA GLU A 42 13.71 -6.20 -9.89
C GLU A 42 13.71 -5.01 -10.88
N LYS A 43 14.04 -5.26 -12.13
CA LYS A 43 14.11 -4.22 -13.17
C LYS A 43 12.80 -3.48 -13.44
N SER A 44 11.66 -4.02 -13.02
CA SER A 44 10.37 -3.34 -13.18
C SER A 44 10.21 -2.07 -12.33
N LEU A 45 11.04 -1.90 -11.30
CA LEU A 45 11.09 -0.69 -10.47
C LEU A 45 12.47 0.00 -10.46
N ASN A 46 13.38 -0.42 -11.31
CA ASN A 46 14.75 0.10 -11.34
C ASN A 46 15.11 0.61 -12.74
N PRO A 47 16.21 1.37 -12.88
CA PRO A 47 16.66 1.83 -14.19
C PRO A 47 16.88 0.67 -15.17
N PRO A 48 16.59 0.85 -16.48
CA PRO A 48 16.09 2.10 -17.08
C PRO A 48 14.58 2.32 -16.99
N ALA A 49 13.78 1.33 -16.57
CA ALA A 49 12.32 1.45 -16.54
C ALA A 49 11.85 2.55 -15.56
N VAL A 50 12.46 2.61 -14.39
CA VAL A 50 12.22 3.62 -13.37
C VAL A 50 13.55 4.27 -13.00
N PRO A 51 13.72 5.58 -13.15
CA PRO A 51 14.94 6.26 -12.74
C PRO A 51 15.22 6.04 -11.24
N LYS A 52 16.47 6.14 -10.84
CA LYS A 52 16.87 6.02 -9.44
C LYS A 52 16.11 7.02 -8.56
N LYS A 53 15.92 8.24 -9.05
CA LYS A 53 15.10 9.29 -8.43
C LYS A 53 14.03 9.74 -9.44
N PRO A 54 12.89 9.02 -9.50
CA PRO A 54 11.84 9.36 -10.44
C PRO A 54 11.24 10.74 -10.11
N ASP A 55 10.92 11.51 -11.16
CA ASP A 55 10.24 12.78 -11.01
C ASP A 55 8.73 12.59 -10.73
N ASP A 56 8.01 13.70 -10.56
CA ASP A 56 6.59 13.66 -10.22
C ASP A 56 5.71 12.97 -11.26
N SER A 57 6.17 12.81 -12.51
CA SER A 57 5.41 12.11 -13.55
C SER A 57 5.23 10.61 -13.24
N PHE A 58 6.08 10.03 -12.41
CA PHE A 58 5.96 8.65 -11.94
C PHE A 58 5.02 8.48 -10.74
N TRP A 59 4.51 9.56 -10.20
CA TRP A 59 3.67 9.54 -9.01
C TRP A 59 2.26 10.01 -9.30
N ASN A 60 1.27 9.41 -8.67
CA ASN A 60 -0.06 9.98 -8.59
C ASN A 60 -0.06 11.02 -7.47
N MET A 61 0.17 12.28 -7.82
CA MET A 61 0.37 13.33 -6.83
C MET A 61 -0.87 13.61 -5.99
N ASP A 62 -2.08 13.35 -6.48
CA ASP A 62 -3.30 13.45 -5.70
C ASP A 62 -3.32 12.42 -4.57
N VAL A 63 -2.87 11.20 -4.86
CA VAL A 63 -2.77 10.13 -3.83
C VAL A 63 -1.61 10.40 -2.87
N VAL A 64 -0.47 10.90 -3.38
CA VAL A 64 0.64 11.35 -2.53
C VAL A 64 0.16 12.40 -1.53
N SER A 65 -0.58 13.40 -2.00
CA SER A 65 -1.14 14.45 -1.15
C SER A 65 -2.11 13.89 -0.11
N ALA A 66 -2.98 12.95 -0.51
CA ALA A 66 -3.90 12.28 0.42
C ALA A 66 -3.12 11.53 1.50
N ALA A 67 -2.07 10.81 1.13
CA ALA A 67 -1.23 10.08 2.08
C ALA A 67 -0.53 11.02 3.07
N LEU A 68 0.01 12.14 2.58
CA LEU A 68 0.65 13.15 3.43
C LEU A 68 -0.35 13.75 4.42
N GLU A 69 -1.59 14.02 4.01
CA GLU A 69 -2.64 14.52 4.90
C GLU A 69 -2.99 13.49 5.99
N GLU A 70 -3.16 12.21 5.61
CA GLU A 70 -3.44 11.14 6.57
C GLU A 70 -2.30 10.98 7.58
N LEU A 71 -1.06 11.10 7.14
CA LEU A 71 0.13 10.97 8.00
C LEU A 71 0.26 12.09 9.04
N LYS A 72 -0.42 13.23 8.87
CA LYS A 72 -0.41 14.33 9.85
C LYS A 72 -1.22 14.00 11.11
N ASP A 73 -2.18 13.10 11.03
CA ASP A 73 -3.05 12.76 12.15
C ASP A 73 -2.48 11.59 12.97
N PRO A 74 -2.06 11.84 14.22
CA PRO A 74 -1.46 10.78 15.06
C PRO A 74 -2.47 9.69 15.47
N LYS A 75 -3.77 9.90 15.27
CA LYS A 75 -4.81 8.91 15.54
C LYS A 75 -5.06 7.96 14.38
N LYS A 76 -4.40 8.20 13.26
CA LYS A 76 -4.49 7.34 12.07
C LYS A 76 -3.26 6.45 11.98
N CYS A 77 -3.50 5.17 11.76
CA CYS A 77 -2.47 4.20 11.40
C CYS A 77 -2.42 4.15 9.88
N VAL A 78 -1.40 4.76 9.29
CA VAL A 78 -1.25 4.90 7.84
C VAL A 78 -0.18 3.95 7.34
N ILE A 79 -0.59 3.01 6.48
CA ILE A 79 0.28 1.94 5.99
C ILE A 79 0.26 1.83 4.47
N LEU A 80 1.34 1.31 3.93
CA LEU A 80 1.47 0.93 2.53
C LEU A 80 1.46 -0.58 2.43
N MET A 81 0.63 -1.11 1.54
CA MET A 81 0.57 -2.56 1.26
C MET A 81 0.60 -2.80 -0.24
N THR A 82 1.46 -3.69 -0.68
CA THR A 82 1.63 -4.04 -2.09
C THR A 82 1.66 -5.54 -2.31
N GLY A 83 1.15 -5.97 -3.46
CA GLY A 83 1.29 -7.36 -3.92
C GLY A 83 2.69 -7.74 -4.37
N ARG A 84 3.61 -6.79 -4.48
CA ARG A 84 4.99 -7.07 -4.86
C ARG A 84 5.72 -7.90 -3.81
N VAL A 85 6.61 -8.77 -4.29
CA VAL A 85 7.32 -9.74 -3.43
C VAL A 85 8.34 -9.05 -2.53
N ASN A 86 8.30 -9.37 -1.24
CA ASN A 86 9.06 -8.71 -0.19
C ASN A 86 10.58 -8.73 -0.41
N ASN A 87 11.15 -9.90 -0.67
CA ASN A 87 12.60 -10.05 -0.80
C ASN A 87 13.19 -9.38 -2.05
N VAL A 88 12.37 -9.01 -3.01
CA VAL A 88 12.81 -8.34 -4.25
C VAL A 88 12.62 -6.82 -4.17
N PHE A 89 11.49 -6.36 -3.61
CA PHE A 89 11.05 -4.97 -3.77
C PHE A 89 11.02 -4.13 -2.51
N HIS A 90 11.07 -4.72 -1.33
CA HIS A 90 10.85 -3.99 -0.07
C HIS A 90 11.79 -2.80 0.11
N GLU A 91 13.09 -3.02 -0.06
CA GLU A 91 14.08 -1.95 0.08
C GLU A 91 13.90 -0.83 -0.96
N ARG A 92 13.60 -1.22 -2.22
CA ARG A 92 13.40 -0.24 -3.29
C ARG A 92 12.14 0.60 -3.04
N ILE A 93 11.06 0.00 -2.57
CA ILE A 93 9.82 0.74 -2.25
C ILE A 93 10.07 1.70 -1.08
N ILE A 94 10.77 1.28 -0.05
CA ILE A 94 11.18 2.17 1.06
C ILE A 94 11.96 3.37 0.52
N GLU A 95 12.93 3.14 -0.34
CA GLU A 95 13.73 4.19 -0.95
C GLU A 95 12.87 5.18 -1.76
N LEU A 96 11.94 4.67 -2.57
CA LEU A 96 11.04 5.48 -3.37
C LEU A 96 10.12 6.36 -2.51
N VAL A 97 9.41 5.78 -1.57
CA VAL A 97 8.45 6.54 -0.73
C VAL A 97 9.14 7.56 0.17
N LYS A 98 10.37 7.30 0.58
CA LYS A 98 11.20 8.26 1.29
C LYS A 98 11.44 9.54 0.49
N GLN A 99 11.58 9.44 -0.82
CA GLN A 99 11.78 10.59 -1.70
C GLN A 99 10.58 11.55 -1.70
N LYS A 100 9.41 11.08 -1.29
CA LYS A 100 8.17 11.86 -1.17
C LYS A 100 7.80 12.17 0.28
N ASN A 101 8.69 11.94 1.23
CA ASN A 101 8.45 12.13 2.66
C ASN A 101 7.24 11.34 3.18
N LEU A 102 6.97 10.19 2.59
CA LEU A 102 5.88 9.31 2.98
C LEU A 102 6.37 8.34 4.06
N ASN A 103 6.26 8.75 5.31
CA ASN A 103 6.72 7.99 6.47
C ASN A 103 5.62 7.03 6.97
N PHE A 104 5.26 6.07 6.13
CA PHE A 104 4.27 5.06 6.52
C PHE A 104 4.70 4.31 7.79
N LYS A 105 3.74 4.02 8.65
CA LYS A 105 3.98 3.25 9.87
C LYS A 105 4.49 1.84 9.57
N HIS A 106 3.94 1.22 8.52
CA HIS A 106 4.38 -0.06 8.00
C HIS A 106 4.38 -0.02 6.47
N ILE A 107 5.36 -0.67 5.88
CA ILE A 107 5.44 -0.93 4.44
C ILE A 107 5.49 -2.44 4.30
N TRP A 108 4.38 -3.04 3.87
CA TRP A 108 4.24 -4.49 3.75
C TRP A 108 4.16 -4.92 2.30
N CYS A 109 5.12 -5.77 1.92
CA CYS A 109 5.16 -6.45 0.63
C CYS A 109 4.70 -7.91 0.81
N ASN A 110 4.21 -8.49 -0.28
CA ASN A 110 3.65 -9.84 -0.29
C ASN A 110 4.74 -10.92 -0.15
N ASP A 111 4.32 -12.08 0.29
CA ASP A 111 5.12 -13.30 0.19
C ASP A 111 5.02 -13.89 -1.23
N PHE A 112 6.08 -14.59 -1.66
CA PHE A 112 6.09 -15.24 -2.97
C PHE A 112 4.96 -16.29 -3.08
N GLY A 113 4.22 -16.24 -4.18
CA GLY A 113 3.18 -17.22 -4.48
C GLY A 113 1.82 -16.99 -3.84
N ARG A 114 1.62 -15.91 -3.11
CA ARG A 114 0.30 -15.54 -2.56
C ARG A 114 -0.39 -14.49 -3.43
N SER A 115 -1.72 -14.56 -3.51
CA SER A 115 -2.48 -13.48 -4.12
C SER A 115 -2.38 -12.19 -3.28
N ALA A 116 -2.35 -11.04 -3.94
CA ALA A 116 -2.28 -9.75 -3.27
C ALA A 116 -3.50 -9.49 -2.36
N GLY A 117 -4.68 -9.86 -2.83
CA GLY A 117 -5.92 -9.69 -2.07
C GLY A 117 -5.95 -10.48 -0.78
N GLU A 118 -5.61 -11.76 -0.83
CA GLU A 118 -5.55 -12.63 0.36
C GLU A 118 -4.51 -12.14 1.37
N PHE A 119 -3.34 -11.78 0.88
CA PHE A 119 -2.27 -11.22 1.71
C PHE A 119 -2.72 -9.97 2.44
N LYS A 120 -3.30 -9.01 1.72
CA LYS A 120 -3.74 -7.73 2.31
C LYS A 120 -4.83 -7.95 3.35
N ILE A 121 -5.84 -8.77 3.05
CA ILE A 121 -6.93 -9.08 3.99
C ILE A 121 -6.39 -9.70 5.27
N GLU A 122 -5.51 -10.68 5.17
CA GLU A 122 -4.92 -11.35 6.33
C GLU A 122 -4.15 -10.37 7.21
N LYS A 123 -3.30 -9.54 6.62
CA LYS A 123 -2.52 -8.54 7.35
C LYS A 123 -3.39 -7.48 8.02
N ILE A 124 -4.42 -7.01 7.33
CA ILE A 124 -5.38 -6.05 7.89
C ILE A 124 -6.13 -6.68 9.07
N ARG A 125 -6.61 -7.91 8.94
CA ARG A 125 -7.28 -8.64 10.04
C ARG A 125 -6.39 -8.76 11.28
N MET A 126 -5.11 -9.10 11.09
CA MET A 126 -4.14 -9.18 12.18
C MET A 126 -3.99 -7.82 12.88
N LEU A 127 -3.86 -6.76 12.10
CA LEU A 127 -3.69 -5.40 12.61
C LEU A 127 -4.93 -4.93 13.38
N LEU A 128 -6.12 -5.21 12.87
CA LEU A 128 -7.38 -4.87 13.54
C LEU A 128 -7.58 -5.64 14.85
N ARG A 129 -7.20 -6.93 14.87
CA ARG A 129 -7.24 -7.75 16.07
C ARG A 129 -6.31 -7.22 17.15
N ASP A 130 -5.12 -6.78 16.77
CA ASP A 130 -4.12 -6.27 17.69
C ASP A 130 -4.37 -4.81 18.09
N ASN A 131 -5.25 -4.12 17.40
CA ASN A 131 -5.60 -2.71 17.64
C ASN A 131 -7.13 -2.53 17.68
N PRO A 132 -7.82 -3.01 18.75
CA PRO A 132 -9.28 -2.98 18.80
C PRO A 132 -9.89 -1.57 18.89
N SER A 133 -9.08 -0.54 19.09
CA SER A 133 -9.50 0.88 19.03
C SER A 133 -9.82 1.35 17.63
N ILE A 134 -9.35 0.66 16.60
CA ILE A 134 -9.63 1.01 15.19
C ILE A 134 -11.09 0.63 14.88
N LYS A 135 -11.87 1.63 14.47
CA LYS A 135 -13.29 1.49 14.09
C LYS A 135 -13.57 1.91 12.65
N GLU A 136 -12.61 2.53 12.01
CA GLU A 136 -12.71 3.07 10.66
C GLU A 136 -11.55 2.59 9.79
N ILE A 137 -11.86 2.21 8.54
CA ILE A 137 -10.89 1.80 7.54
C ILE A 137 -11.12 2.63 6.28
N GLU A 138 -10.08 3.23 5.77
CA GLU A 138 -10.07 3.86 4.45
C GLU A 138 -8.96 3.27 3.60
N MET A 139 -9.27 2.93 2.35
CA MET A 139 -8.32 2.31 1.42
C MET A 139 -8.25 3.10 0.12
N TRP A 140 -7.10 3.03 -0.54
CA TRP A 140 -6.86 3.55 -1.88
C TRP A 140 -6.35 2.41 -2.75
N GLU A 141 -7.07 2.12 -3.82
CA GLU A 141 -6.86 0.94 -4.67
C GLU A 141 -7.25 1.23 -6.12
N ASP A 142 -6.47 0.75 -7.10
CA ASP A 142 -6.75 0.96 -8.52
C ASP A 142 -7.51 -0.20 -9.19
N GLU A 143 -7.43 -1.40 -8.65
CA GLU A 143 -8.06 -2.58 -9.25
C GLU A 143 -9.50 -2.78 -8.77
N ALA A 144 -10.46 -2.78 -9.71
CA ALA A 144 -11.89 -2.87 -9.40
C ALA A 144 -12.27 -4.16 -8.65
N ASP A 145 -11.67 -5.29 -9.00
CA ASP A 145 -11.91 -6.57 -8.32
C ASP A 145 -11.41 -6.55 -6.86
N LYS A 146 -10.33 -5.85 -6.59
CA LYS A 146 -9.81 -5.64 -5.24
C LYS A 146 -10.73 -4.71 -4.44
N VAL A 147 -11.23 -3.65 -5.06
CA VAL A 147 -12.20 -2.73 -4.42
C VAL A 147 -13.43 -3.52 -3.93
N GLU A 148 -13.98 -4.37 -4.76
CA GLU A 148 -15.12 -5.22 -4.42
C GLU A 148 -14.76 -6.20 -3.27
N LEU A 149 -13.63 -6.87 -3.38
CA LEU A 149 -13.16 -7.83 -2.38
C LEU A 149 -13.02 -7.20 -0.99
N TYR A 150 -12.37 -6.05 -0.89
CA TYR A 150 -12.17 -5.37 0.40
C TYR A 150 -13.46 -4.79 0.96
N THR A 151 -14.34 -4.30 0.09
CA THR A 151 -15.66 -3.80 0.50
C THR A 151 -16.49 -4.92 1.13
N GLU A 152 -16.55 -6.09 0.51
CA GLU A 152 -17.26 -7.26 1.06
C GLU A 152 -16.68 -7.68 2.41
N GLU A 153 -15.37 -7.64 2.56
CA GLU A 153 -14.69 -8.11 3.76
C GLU A 153 -14.88 -7.18 4.95
N PHE A 154 -14.81 -5.87 4.76
CA PHE A 154 -14.68 -4.91 5.87
C PHE A 154 -15.90 -4.01 6.10
N SER A 155 -16.78 -3.81 5.13
CA SER A 155 -17.85 -2.82 5.24
C SER A 155 -18.92 -3.15 6.27
N LYS A 156 -19.08 -4.41 6.65
CA LYS A 156 -20.10 -4.85 7.62
C LYS A 156 -19.75 -4.53 9.07
N ASN A 157 -18.46 -4.55 9.40
CA ASN A 157 -17.99 -4.46 10.79
C ASN A 157 -17.26 -3.17 11.11
N TYR A 158 -16.95 -2.36 10.09
CA TYR A 158 -16.19 -1.12 10.22
C TYR A 158 -16.88 -0.01 9.44
N LYS A 159 -16.68 1.24 9.87
CA LYS A 159 -16.90 2.38 8.99
C LYS A 159 -15.87 2.30 7.88
N PHE A 160 -16.32 1.98 6.67
CA PHE A 160 -15.46 1.63 5.55
C PHE A 160 -15.63 2.60 4.39
N LYS A 161 -14.51 3.09 3.87
CA LYS A 161 -14.44 3.87 2.64
C LYS A 161 -13.30 3.35 1.79
N ILE A 162 -13.53 3.23 0.48
CA ILE A 162 -12.50 2.89 -0.48
C ILE A 162 -12.51 3.87 -1.64
N ASN A 163 -11.34 4.40 -1.95
CA ASN A 163 -11.12 5.32 -3.06
C ASN A 163 -10.60 4.50 -4.24
N LYS A 164 -11.43 4.31 -5.25
CA LYS A 164 -11.04 3.68 -6.51
C LYS A 164 -10.23 4.69 -7.31
N ILE A 165 -8.96 4.39 -7.51
CA ILE A 165 -8.05 5.25 -8.27
C ILE A 165 -8.08 4.84 -9.74
N GLU A 166 -8.11 5.82 -10.64
CA GLU A 166 -7.90 5.59 -12.06
C GLU A 166 -6.42 5.25 -12.27
N GLY A 167 -6.16 3.94 -12.29
CA GLY A 167 -4.82 3.40 -12.42
C GLY A 167 -4.42 3.21 -13.88
N ARG A 168 -3.67 2.15 -14.11
CA ARG A 168 -3.22 1.80 -15.46
C ARG A 168 -4.40 1.38 -16.32
N GLU A 169 -4.44 1.89 -17.54
CA GLU A 169 -5.31 1.35 -18.58
C GLU A 169 -4.88 -0.09 -18.88
N LYS A 170 -5.80 -1.01 -18.79
CA LYS A 170 -5.56 -2.42 -19.15
C LYS A 170 -5.82 -2.62 -20.64
#